data_642e6e870d6b7e2cd3a2aeadfd3df20c
#
_entry.id   642e6e870d6b7e2cd3a2aeadfd3df20c
#
_cell.length_a   1.000
_cell.length_b   1.000
_cell.length_c   1.000
_cell.angle_alpha   90.00
_cell.angle_beta   90.00
_cell.angle_gamma   90.00
#
_symmetry.space_group_name_H-M   'P 1'
#
loop_
_entity.id
_entity.type
_entity.pdbx_description
1 polymer ?
#
loop_
_entity_poly.entity_id
_entity_poly.type
_entity_poly.pdbx_seq_one_letter_code
_entity_poly.pdbx_strand_id
1 'polypeptide(L)'
;MIRSILLTAFLMSTGTFFSQNLKPVAYQDGSQKLNGLVTSNTGKKLPGVLILPAWKGIDDEAKTAATELEKQGYIAFIADIYGEGNIPTDNTSAGKAAGYYKQNYEAYQKRISLALEQLKKNGAIPNKIAVIGYCFGGTGALESARGSLPVVGVVSIHGSIGKDQARKNGPISTKILVENPADDKGVTPEDYNNLIREMNEGNADWQIITYAHSKHTFTDPKSPDYNEIMAKRAWNHTLMFLKEILK
;
A
#
# COMPACT_ATOMS: atom_id res chain seq x y z
N MET A 1 -57.16 -6.62 38.10
CA MET A 1 -56.06 -5.73 37.76
C MET A 1 -54.83 -6.58 37.47
N ILE A 2 -54.57 -6.87 36.19
CA ILE A 2 -53.44 -7.70 35.76
C ILE A 2 -52.36 -6.74 35.30
N ARG A 3 -51.22 -6.72 36.02
CA ARG A 3 -50.04 -5.92 35.62
C ARG A 3 -49.20 -6.72 34.64
N SER A 4 -49.19 -6.29 33.37
CA SER A 4 -48.26 -6.78 32.33
C SER A 4 -46.87 -6.22 32.58
N ILE A 5 -45.91 -7.11 32.85
CA ILE A 5 -44.47 -6.76 32.90
C ILE A 5 -43.92 -6.90 31.48
N LEU A 6 -43.59 -5.78 30.85
CA LEU A 6 -42.82 -5.77 29.58
C LEU A 6 -41.35 -6.06 29.93
N LEU A 7 -40.86 -7.21 29.50
CA LEU A 7 -39.46 -7.58 29.56
C LEU A 7 -38.78 -7.02 28.31
N THR A 8 -38.05 -5.90 28.45
CA THR A 8 -37.26 -5.33 27.36
C THR A 8 -35.94 -6.11 27.25
N ALA A 9 -35.84 -6.98 26.24
CA ALA A 9 -34.60 -7.67 25.93
C ALA A 9 -33.61 -6.68 25.31
N PHE A 10 -32.55 -6.36 26.05
CA PHE A 10 -31.42 -5.56 25.58
C PHE A 10 -30.49 -6.48 24.74
N LEU A 11 -30.60 -6.45 23.44
CA LEU A 11 -29.62 -7.12 22.54
C LEU A 11 -28.26 -6.40 22.66
N MET A 12 -27.37 -6.97 23.47
CA MET A 12 -25.96 -6.60 23.42
C MET A 12 -25.39 -7.13 22.12
N SER A 13 -25.19 -6.25 21.15
CA SER A 13 -24.36 -6.49 19.97
C SER A 13 -22.92 -6.65 20.45
N THR A 14 -22.44 -7.89 20.57
CA THR A 14 -21.04 -8.20 20.77
C THR A 14 -20.31 -7.93 19.47
N GLY A 15 -19.82 -6.69 19.28
CA GLY A 15 -18.86 -6.40 18.25
C GLY A 15 -17.62 -7.27 18.47
N THR A 16 -17.41 -8.27 17.63
CA THR A 16 -16.17 -9.04 17.60
C THR A 16 -15.07 -8.10 17.14
N PHE A 17 -14.33 -7.53 18.10
CA PHE A 17 -13.03 -6.93 17.82
C PHE A 17 -12.12 -8.06 17.33
N PHE A 18 -11.97 -8.21 16.04
CA PHE A 18 -10.89 -9.02 15.49
C PHE A 18 -9.57 -8.34 15.87
N SER A 19 -8.90 -8.89 16.88
CA SER A 19 -7.53 -8.53 17.19
C SER A 19 -6.71 -8.74 15.91
N GLN A 20 -6.12 -7.67 15.39
CA GLN A 20 -5.22 -7.75 14.23
C GLN A 20 -3.96 -8.49 14.71
N ASN A 21 -3.84 -9.79 14.40
CA ASN A 21 -2.70 -10.62 14.79
C ASN A 21 -1.48 -10.35 13.91
N LEU A 22 -1.11 -9.08 13.73
CA LEU A 22 0.11 -8.70 13.04
C LEU A 22 1.29 -8.83 13.99
N LYS A 23 2.37 -9.48 13.52
CA LYS A 23 3.58 -9.72 14.29
C LYS A 23 4.64 -8.69 13.91
N PRO A 24 5.32 -8.06 14.89
CA PRO A 24 6.43 -7.15 14.60
C PRO A 24 7.64 -7.94 14.06
N VAL A 25 8.33 -7.33 13.08
CA VAL A 25 9.55 -7.86 12.49
C VAL A 25 10.58 -6.75 12.49
N ALA A 26 11.64 -6.94 13.29
CA ALA A 26 12.78 -6.04 13.32
C ALA A 26 13.76 -6.38 12.19
N TYR A 27 14.24 -5.36 11.49
CA TYR A 27 15.28 -5.44 10.49
C TYR A 27 16.08 -4.14 10.47
N GLN A 28 17.05 -3.98 9.57
CA GLN A 28 17.89 -2.78 9.60
C GLN A 28 18.43 -2.39 8.23
N ASP A 29 18.74 -1.11 8.10
CA ASP A 29 19.50 -0.52 7.01
C ASP A 29 20.78 0.12 7.58
N GLY A 30 21.92 -0.56 7.50
CA GLY A 30 23.12 -0.17 8.22
C GLY A 30 22.86 -0.11 9.73
N SER A 31 23.03 1.06 10.35
CA SER A 31 22.73 1.29 11.77
C SER A 31 21.26 1.65 12.04
N GLN A 32 20.46 1.99 11.02
CA GLN A 32 19.07 2.36 11.20
C GLN A 32 18.20 1.12 11.44
N LYS A 33 17.59 1.05 12.61
CA LYS A 33 16.60 0.01 12.95
C LYS A 33 15.26 0.30 12.29
N LEU A 34 14.62 -0.74 11.79
CA LEU A 34 13.34 -0.72 11.12
C LEU A 34 12.40 -1.75 11.76
N ASN A 35 11.11 -1.43 11.88
CA ASN A 35 10.12 -2.28 12.54
C ASN A 35 8.87 -2.42 11.67
N GLY A 36 8.85 -3.44 10.80
CA GLY A 36 7.69 -3.79 10.00
C GLY A 36 6.70 -4.68 10.75
N LEU A 37 5.56 -4.93 10.11
CA LEU A 37 4.55 -5.86 10.62
C LEU A 37 4.26 -6.95 9.57
N VAL A 38 4.08 -8.19 10.00
CA VAL A 38 3.75 -9.32 9.15
C VAL A 38 2.48 -10.03 9.65
N THR A 39 1.70 -10.58 8.74
CA THR A 39 0.52 -11.40 9.04
C THR A 39 0.88 -12.70 9.77
N SER A 40 -0.10 -13.33 10.43
CA SER A 40 0.14 -14.48 11.31
C SER A 40 0.45 -15.79 10.55
N ASN A 41 0.12 -15.86 9.27
CA ASN A 41 0.24 -17.03 8.40
C ASN A 41 1.66 -17.26 7.82
N THR A 42 2.68 -16.71 8.46
CA THR A 42 4.09 -16.88 8.12
C THR A 42 4.52 -18.36 8.02
N GLY A 43 5.48 -18.66 7.14
CA GLY A 43 6.03 -20.02 6.97
C GLY A 43 5.19 -20.95 6.09
N LYS A 44 4.02 -20.54 5.62
CA LYS A 44 3.12 -21.40 4.82
C LYS A 44 3.48 -21.49 3.32
N LYS A 45 4.52 -20.82 2.86
CA LYS A 45 4.90 -20.75 1.43
C LYS A 45 3.72 -20.29 0.56
N LEU A 46 3.21 -19.11 0.81
CA LEU A 46 2.12 -18.48 0.07
C LEU A 46 2.66 -17.33 -0.80
N PRO A 47 1.91 -16.85 -1.79
CA PRO A 47 2.22 -15.60 -2.45
C PRO A 47 2.30 -14.46 -1.44
N GLY A 48 3.20 -13.49 -1.69
CA GLY A 48 3.44 -12.37 -0.80
C GLY A 48 2.95 -11.05 -1.32
N VAL A 49 2.47 -10.18 -0.42
CA VAL A 49 2.15 -8.79 -0.73
C VAL A 49 2.88 -7.88 0.24
N LEU A 50 3.77 -7.04 -0.29
CA LEU A 50 4.37 -5.95 0.46
C LEU A 50 3.43 -4.75 0.43
N ILE A 51 3.13 -4.19 1.60
CA ILE A 51 2.30 -3.00 1.76
C ILE A 51 3.21 -1.83 2.13
N LEU A 52 3.15 -0.77 1.33
CA LEU A 52 3.82 0.49 1.60
C LEU A 52 2.80 1.48 2.19
N PRO A 53 2.98 1.90 3.45
CA PRO A 53 2.02 2.74 4.14
C PRO A 53 2.06 4.19 3.64
N ALA A 54 1.07 4.97 4.05
CA ALA A 54 1.00 6.40 3.80
C ALA A 54 2.14 7.19 4.49
N TRP A 55 2.17 8.48 4.29
CA TRP A 55 3.27 9.38 4.65
C TRP A 55 3.59 9.53 6.14
N LYS A 56 2.72 9.05 7.04
CA LYS A 56 2.96 9.03 8.49
C LYS A 56 3.52 7.71 9.02
N GLY A 57 3.85 6.76 8.12
CA GLY A 57 4.30 5.43 8.49
C GLY A 57 3.14 4.44 8.64
N ILE A 58 3.36 3.34 9.36
CA ILE A 58 2.39 2.26 9.50
C ILE A 58 1.11 2.74 10.18
N ASP A 59 0.02 2.74 9.45
CA ASP A 59 -1.30 3.23 9.84
C ASP A 59 -2.37 2.11 9.87
N ASP A 60 -3.61 2.48 10.19
CA ASP A 60 -4.70 1.51 10.29
C ASP A 60 -5.20 1.07 8.90
N GLU A 61 -5.05 1.88 7.86
CA GLU A 61 -5.38 1.50 6.49
C GLU A 61 -4.48 0.34 6.03
N ALA A 62 -3.16 0.48 6.21
CA ALA A 62 -2.20 -0.57 5.90
C ALA A 62 -2.42 -1.85 6.73
N LYS A 63 -2.75 -1.72 8.03
CA LYS A 63 -3.05 -2.87 8.90
C LYS A 63 -4.32 -3.59 8.48
N THR A 64 -5.36 -2.85 8.11
CA THR A 64 -6.62 -3.42 7.60
C THR A 64 -6.38 -4.17 6.30
N ALA A 65 -5.65 -3.56 5.36
CA ALA A 65 -5.27 -4.21 4.11
C ALA A 65 -4.48 -5.52 4.34
N ALA A 66 -3.51 -5.52 5.27
CA ALA A 66 -2.75 -6.72 5.62
C ALA A 66 -3.67 -7.85 6.13
N THR A 67 -4.62 -7.52 7.01
CA THR A 67 -5.57 -8.49 7.56
C THR A 67 -6.49 -9.06 6.48
N GLU A 68 -6.97 -8.22 5.56
CA GLU A 68 -7.82 -8.68 4.45
C GLU A 68 -7.03 -9.55 3.46
N LEU A 69 -5.77 -9.21 3.17
CA LEU A 69 -4.89 -10.02 2.32
C LEU A 69 -4.58 -11.38 2.96
N GLU A 70 -4.40 -11.44 4.28
CA GLU A 70 -4.25 -12.72 4.99
C GLU A 70 -5.45 -13.64 4.80
N LYS A 71 -6.68 -13.10 4.88
CA LYS A 71 -7.93 -13.84 4.62
C LYS A 71 -8.01 -14.35 3.17
N GLN A 72 -7.40 -13.64 2.21
CA GLN A 72 -7.31 -14.04 0.81
C GLN A 72 -6.19 -15.06 0.53
N GLY A 73 -5.42 -15.46 1.56
CA GLY A 73 -4.37 -16.46 1.46
C GLY A 73 -3.00 -15.91 1.06
N TYR A 74 -2.76 -14.61 1.24
CA TYR A 74 -1.44 -14.00 1.04
C TYR A 74 -0.69 -13.85 2.38
N ILE A 75 0.64 -13.91 2.35
CA ILE A 75 1.46 -13.35 3.43
C ILE A 75 1.62 -11.87 3.12
N ALA A 76 1.13 -11.00 4.01
CA ALA A 76 1.29 -9.56 3.86
C ALA A 76 2.34 -9.03 4.86
N PHE A 77 3.18 -8.11 4.37
CA PHE A 77 4.19 -7.42 5.18
C PHE A 77 4.04 -5.92 5.00
N ILE A 78 3.89 -5.17 6.10
CA ILE A 78 3.84 -3.71 6.09
C ILE A 78 5.25 -3.19 6.34
N ALA A 79 5.78 -2.42 5.39
CA ALA A 79 7.13 -1.89 5.48
C ALA A 79 7.22 -0.70 6.44
N ASP A 80 8.30 -0.66 7.23
CA ASP A 80 8.76 0.56 7.87
C ASP A 80 9.78 1.23 6.95
N ILE A 81 9.44 2.39 6.42
CA ILE A 81 10.32 3.16 5.51
C ILE A 81 11.23 4.11 6.31
N TYR A 82 10.73 4.67 7.41
CA TYR A 82 11.43 5.72 8.13
C TYR A 82 12.43 5.21 9.16
N GLY A 83 12.02 4.20 9.91
CA GLY A 83 12.82 3.58 10.98
C GLY A 83 12.62 4.23 12.34
N GLU A 84 13.13 3.51 13.35
CA GLU A 84 13.05 3.90 14.75
C GLU A 84 13.65 5.29 14.98
N GLY A 85 12.92 6.15 15.68
CA GLY A 85 13.28 7.56 15.94
C GLY A 85 12.98 8.54 14.80
N ASN A 86 12.59 8.05 13.60
CA ASN A 86 12.30 8.90 12.43
C ASN A 86 10.84 8.85 11.98
N ILE A 87 9.97 8.13 12.69
CA ILE A 87 8.54 8.07 12.36
C ILE A 87 7.91 9.45 12.60
N PRO A 88 7.26 10.05 11.59
CA PRO A 88 6.69 11.38 11.71
C PRO A 88 5.58 11.45 12.77
N THR A 89 5.58 12.52 13.55
CA THR A 89 4.58 12.77 14.61
C THR A 89 3.54 13.82 14.23
N ASP A 90 3.82 14.62 13.19
CA ASP A 90 2.94 15.68 12.69
C ASP A 90 3.02 15.80 11.15
N ASN A 91 2.18 16.65 10.54
CA ASN A 91 2.13 16.82 9.10
C ASN A 91 3.42 17.44 8.52
N THR A 92 4.08 18.31 9.26
CA THR A 92 5.31 18.98 8.81
C THR A 92 6.46 17.97 8.71
N SER A 93 6.68 17.18 9.76
CA SER A 93 7.68 16.12 9.77
C SER A 93 7.38 15.04 8.75
N ALA A 94 6.09 14.68 8.57
CA ALA A 94 5.66 13.72 7.55
C ALA A 94 5.95 14.22 6.12
N GLY A 95 5.62 15.48 5.83
CA GLY A 95 5.92 16.08 4.52
C GLY A 95 7.42 16.11 4.23
N LYS A 96 8.24 16.46 5.24
CA LYS A 96 9.70 16.46 5.12
C LYS A 96 10.27 15.07 4.87
N ALA A 97 9.83 14.08 5.65
CA ALA A 97 10.31 12.70 5.53
C ALA A 97 9.90 12.06 4.19
N ALA A 98 8.62 12.17 3.80
CA ALA A 98 8.15 11.68 2.51
C ALA A 98 8.82 12.41 1.33
N GLY A 99 9.01 13.73 1.45
CA GLY A 99 9.73 14.55 0.46
C GLY A 99 11.17 14.08 0.24
N TYR A 100 11.88 13.73 1.32
CA TYR A 100 13.23 13.18 1.23
C TYR A 100 13.26 11.92 0.36
N TYR A 101 12.39 10.93 0.61
CA TYR A 101 12.38 9.70 -0.16
C TYR A 101 11.88 9.86 -1.61
N LYS A 102 10.97 10.82 -1.86
CA LYS A 102 10.54 11.15 -3.23
C LYS A 102 11.68 11.77 -4.06
N GLN A 103 12.54 12.58 -3.42
CA GLN A 103 13.71 13.18 -4.07
C GLN A 103 14.90 12.20 -4.16
N ASN A 104 15.03 11.29 -3.19
CA ASN A 104 16.08 10.28 -3.11
C ASN A 104 15.49 8.89 -3.39
N TYR A 105 14.99 8.70 -4.60
CA TYR A 105 14.27 7.48 -4.99
C TYR A 105 15.09 6.20 -4.80
N GLU A 106 16.41 6.25 -4.97
CA GLU A 106 17.30 5.10 -4.71
C GLU A 106 17.29 4.68 -3.24
N ALA A 107 17.30 5.65 -2.31
CA ALA A 107 17.14 5.38 -0.89
C ALA A 107 15.77 4.78 -0.58
N TYR A 108 14.72 5.23 -1.29
CA TYR A 108 13.38 4.65 -1.15
C TYR A 108 13.34 3.20 -1.65
N GLN A 109 13.84 2.95 -2.85
CA GLN A 109 13.94 1.59 -3.42
C GLN A 109 14.75 0.66 -2.52
N LYS A 110 15.83 1.14 -1.89
CA LYS A 110 16.60 0.37 -0.92
C LYS A 110 15.76 -0.03 0.29
N ARG A 111 14.97 0.90 0.89
CA ARG A 111 14.07 0.60 2.01
C ARG A 111 13.02 -0.44 1.62
N ILE A 112 12.44 -0.32 0.44
CA ILE A 112 11.47 -1.27 -0.10
C ILE A 112 12.14 -2.64 -0.31
N SER A 113 13.34 -2.68 -0.88
CA SER A 113 14.08 -3.94 -1.08
C SER A 113 14.36 -4.67 0.23
N LEU A 114 14.76 -3.96 1.29
CA LEU A 114 14.97 -4.54 2.61
C LEU A 114 13.67 -5.14 3.20
N ALA A 115 12.54 -4.49 3.00
CA ALA A 115 11.23 -5.01 3.41
C ALA A 115 10.80 -6.23 2.59
N LEU A 116 11.07 -6.26 1.27
CA LEU A 116 10.87 -7.43 0.41
C LEU A 116 11.66 -8.65 0.91
N GLU A 117 12.91 -8.46 1.36
CA GLU A 117 13.69 -9.54 1.92
C GLU A 117 13.06 -10.07 3.24
N GLN A 118 12.45 -9.20 4.06
CA GLN A 118 11.74 -9.68 5.26
C GLN A 118 10.48 -10.48 4.86
N LEU A 119 9.73 -10.03 3.88
CA LEU A 119 8.56 -10.76 3.37
C LEU A 119 8.95 -12.17 2.90
N LYS A 120 10.04 -12.30 2.14
CA LYS A 120 10.58 -13.61 1.70
C LYS A 120 11.01 -14.48 2.90
N LYS A 121 11.75 -13.93 3.86
CA LYS A 121 12.17 -14.63 5.08
C LYS A 121 10.98 -15.13 5.91
N ASN A 122 9.84 -14.45 5.83
CA ASN A 122 8.60 -14.84 6.50
C ASN A 122 7.75 -15.84 5.70
N GLY A 123 8.27 -16.38 4.59
CA GLY A 123 7.68 -17.51 3.88
C GLY A 123 6.96 -17.15 2.58
N ALA A 124 7.02 -15.90 2.12
CA ALA A 124 6.50 -15.55 0.81
C ALA A 124 7.31 -16.24 -0.31
N ILE A 125 6.61 -16.76 -1.31
CA ILE A 125 7.24 -17.40 -2.47
C ILE A 125 7.95 -16.31 -3.30
N PRO A 126 9.29 -16.39 -3.49
CA PRO A 126 10.09 -15.29 -4.03
C PRO A 126 9.67 -14.74 -5.40
N ASN A 127 9.14 -15.61 -6.28
CA ASN A 127 8.66 -15.25 -7.61
C ASN A 127 7.15 -15.00 -7.69
N LYS A 128 6.48 -14.90 -6.53
CA LYS A 128 5.06 -14.58 -6.39
C LYS A 128 4.85 -13.46 -5.37
N ILE A 129 5.49 -12.33 -5.60
CA ILE A 129 5.40 -11.15 -4.73
C ILE A 129 4.89 -9.96 -5.52
N ALA A 130 3.93 -9.24 -4.95
CA ALA A 130 3.47 -7.93 -5.42
C ALA A 130 3.69 -6.86 -4.36
N VAL A 131 3.65 -5.59 -4.78
CA VAL A 131 3.70 -4.42 -3.91
C VAL A 131 2.39 -3.65 -4.07
N ILE A 132 1.74 -3.28 -2.98
CA ILE A 132 0.67 -2.30 -2.97
C ILE A 132 1.07 -1.12 -2.10
N GLY A 133 0.60 0.08 -2.40
CA GLY A 133 0.94 1.24 -1.58
C GLY A 133 -0.09 2.35 -1.65
N TYR A 134 -0.25 3.04 -0.52
CA TYR A 134 -1.22 4.11 -0.32
C TYR A 134 -0.52 5.47 -0.25
N CYS A 135 -1.00 6.49 -0.96
CA CYS A 135 -0.44 7.84 -0.93
C CYS A 135 1.08 7.85 -1.22
N PHE A 136 1.91 8.19 -0.24
CA PHE A 136 3.36 8.07 -0.31
C PHE A 136 3.79 6.64 -0.69
N GLY A 137 3.17 5.62 -0.10
CA GLY A 137 3.40 4.22 -0.46
C GLY A 137 3.03 3.90 -1.92
N GLY A 138 2.00 4.55 -2.49
CA GLY A 138 1.64 4.43 -3.91
C GLY A 138 2.76 4.92 -4.83
N THR A 139 3.42 6.03 -4.46
CA THR A 139 4.66 6.46 -5.13
C THR A 139 5.74 5.39 -5.03
N GLY A 140 5.91 4.77 -3.84
CA GLY A 140 6.87 3.68 -3.63
C GLY A 140 6.56 2.43 -4.43
N ALA A 141 5.28 2.10 -4.65
CA ALA A 141 4.87 1.01 -5.53
C ALA A 141 5.37 1.26 -6.98
N LEU A 142 5.16 2.46 -7.52
CA LEU A 142 5.72 2.84 -8.82
C LEU A 142 7.26 2.84 -8.83
N GLU A 143 7.89 3.29 -7.74
CA GLU A 143 9.36 3.24 -7.62
C GLU A 143 9.88 1.79 -7.57
N SER A 144 9.11 0.84 -7.06
CA SER A 144 9.47 -0.58 -7.12
C SER A 144 9.54 -1.09 -8.57
N ALA A 145 8.61 -0.69 -9.42
CA ALA A 145 8.62 -1.03 -10.84
C ALA A 145 9.75 -0.30 -11.60
N ARG A 146 9.90 1.01 -11.38
CA ARG A 146 10.97 1.85 -11.96
C ARG A 146 12.38 1.36 -11.63
N GLY A 147 12.55 0.86 -10.40
CA GLY A 147 13.81 0.29 -9.90
C GLY A 147 14.02 -1.18 -10.24
N SER A 148 13.12 -1.79 -11.03
CA SER A 148 13.18 -3.21 -11.38
C SER A 148 13.35 -4.12 -10.15
N LEU A 149 12.68 -3.80 -9.03
CA LEU A 149 12.71 -4.66 -7.86
C LEU A 149 12.07 -6.03 -8.19
N PRO A 150 12.47 -7.12 -7.51
CA PRO A 150 12.06 -8.48 -7.86
C PRO A 150 10.61 -8.76 -7.43
N VAL A 151 9.66 -8.09 -8.10
CA VAL A 151 8.22 -8.22 -7.89
C VAL A 151 7.50 -8.39 -9.22
N VAL A 152 6.41 -9.14 -9.23
CA VAL A 152 5.67 -9.45 -10.46
C VAL A 152 4.65 -8.37 -10.82
N GLY A 153 4.23 -7.57 -9.85
CA GLY A 153 3.33 -6.45 -10.09
C GLY A 153 3.25 -5.47 -8.94
N VAL A 154 2.74 -4.28 -9.23
CA VAL A 154 2.56 -3.20 -8.25
C VAL A 154 1.19 -2.56 -8.39
N VAL A 155 0.61 -2.09 -7.26
CA VAL A 155 -0.60 -1.29 -7.23
C VAL A 155 -0.30 0.03 -6.54
N SER A 156 -0.45 1.13 -7.27
CA SER A 156 -0.34 2.49 -6.73
C SER A 156 -1.73 3.02 -6.44
N ILE A 157 -2.09 3.11 -5.16
CA ILE A 157 -3.39 3.60 -4.69
C ILE A 157 -3.21 5.07 -4.28
N HIS A 158 -3.87 5.98 -5.00
CA HIS A 158 -3.78 7.43 -4.86
C HIS A 158 -2.35 7.96 -4.60
N GLY A 159 -1.34 7.34 -5.23
CA GLY A 159 0.05 7.79 -5.15
C GLY A 159 0.32 9.04 -5.99
N SER A 160 1.38 9.78 -5.66
CA SER A 160 1.93 10.72 -6.63
C SER A 160 2.55 9.92 -7.78
N ILE A 161 2.04 10.13 -8.99
CA ILE A 161 2.41 9.34 -10.17
C ILE A 161 3.60 9.91 -10.95
N GLY A 162 3.91 11.19 -10.70
CA GLY A 162 5.04 11.86 -11.34
C GLY A 162 6.40 11.36 -10.82
N LYS A 163 7.43 11.66 -11.60
CA LYS A 163 8.84 11.50 -11.23
C LYS A 163 9.65 12.70 -11.71
N ASP A 164 10.91 12.79 -11.29
CA ASP A 164 11.85 13.77 -11.83
C ASP A 164 11.95 13.62 -13.36
N GLN A 165 11.69 14.69 -14.09
CA GLN A 165 11.72 14.73 -15.56
C GLN A 165 13.13 14.50 -16.13
N ALA A 166 14.19 14.79 -15.38
CA ALA A 166 15.56 14.49 -15.77
C ALA A 166 15.86 12.98 -15.74
N ARG A 167 15.06 12.18 -15.01
CA ARG A 167 15.21 10.73 -14.95
C ARG A 167 14.65 10.08 -16.20
N LYS A 168 15.53 9.45 -16.98
CA LYS A 168 15.15 8.73 -18.20
C LYS A 168 14.14 7.63 -17.94
N ASN A 169 13.23 7.40 -18.88
CA ASN A 169 12.38 6.22 -18.91
C ASN A 169 13.23 5.00 -19.27
N GLY A 170 12.99 3.90 -18.58
CA GLY A 170 13.66 2.63 -18.83
C GLY A 170 12.64 1.51 -19.04
N PRO A 171 13.08 0.31 -19.43
CA PRO A 171 12.19 -0.84 -19.57
C PRO A 171 11.57 -1.21 -18.23
N ILE A 172 10.27 -1.54 -18.23
CA ILE A 172 9.50 -1.95 -17.05
C ILE A 172 8.87 -3.30 -17.34
N SER A 173 9.35 -4.35 -16.68
CA SER A 173 8.82 -5.71 -16.79
C SER A 173 7.73 -6.04 -15.76
N THR A 174 7.61 -5.22 -14.73
CA THR A 174 6.62 -5.36 -13.66
C THR A 174 5.25 -4.91 -14.15
N LYS A 175 4.20 -5.70 -13.89
CA LYS A 175 2.81 -5.29 -14.19
C LYS A 175 2.35 -4.17 -13.25
N ILE A 176 1.59 -3.21 -13.76
CA ILE A 176 1.25 -2.00 -13.01
C ILE A 176 -0.25 -1.75 -13.03
N LEU A 177 -0.85 -1.60 -11.84
CA LEU A 177 -2.18 -1.02 -11.66
C LEU A 177 -2.05 0.32 -10.94
N VAL A 178 -2.63 1.37 -11.50
CA VAL A 178 -2.73 2.69 -10.86
C VAL A 178 -4.20 2.99 -10.57
N GLU A 179 -4.51 3.23 -9.32
CA GLU A 179 -5.83 3.62 -8.84
C GLU A 179 -5.84 5.11 -8.54
N ASN A 180 -6.32 5.89 -9.51
CA ASN A 180 -6.23 7.35 -9.52
C ASN A 180 -7.55 8.00 -9.12
N PRO A 181 -7.59 8.79 -8.02
CA PRO A 181 -8.78 9.59 -7.71
C PRO A 181 -8.93 10.75 -8.68
N ALA A 182 -10.15 10.96 -9.21
CA ALA A 182 -10.41 11.95 -10.26
C ALA A 182 -10.23 13.41 -9.80
N ASP A 183 -10.47 13.67 -8.51
CA ASP A 183 -10.44 15.01 -7.92
C ASP A 183 -9.17 15.24 -7.07
N ASP A 184 -8.10 14.47 -7.31
CA ASP A 184 -6.83 14.65 -6.62
C ASP A 184 -6.06 15.84 -7.20
N LYS A 185 -5.97 16.92 -6.43
CA LYS A 185 -5.22 18.12 -6.81
C LYS A 185 -3.69 17.89 -6.82
N GLY A 186 -3.21 16.80 -6.25
CA GLY A 186 -1.80 16.42 -6.24
C GLY A 186 -1.33 15.71 -7.51
N VAL A 187 -2.27 15.40 -8.43
CA VAL A 187 -1.98 14.78 -9.74
C VAL A 187 -2.46 15.72 -10.85
N THR A 188 -1.53 16.30 -11.56
CA THR A 188 -1.83 17.19 -12.67
C THR A 188 -2.11 16.40 -13.96
N PRO A 189 -2.82 17.01 -14.95
CA PRO A 189 -2.95 16.39 -16.28
C PRO A 189 -1.59 16.10 -16.94
N GLU A 190 -0.57 16.89 -16.63
CA GLU A 190 0.79 16.67 -17.13
C GLU A 190 1.41 15.42 -16.49
N ASP A 191 1.29 15.23 -15.18
CA ASP A 191 1.75 14.03 -14.50
C ASP A 191 1.11 12.77 -15.08
N TYR A 192 -0.20 12.82 -15.33
CA TYR A 192 -0.95 11.73 -15.94
C TYR A 192 -0.44 11.37 -17.34
N ASN A 193 -0.26 12.38 -18.20
CA ASN A 193 0.26 12.17 -19.54
C ASN A 193 1.72 11.70 -19.55
N ASN A 194 2.54 12.19 -18.59
CA ASN A 194 3.92 11.76 -18.44
C ASN A 194 4.01 10.30 -18.00
N LEU A 195 3.13 9.86 -17.08
CA LEU A 195 3.05 8.46 -16.68
C LEU A 195 2.68 7.55 -17.86
N ILE A 196 1.66 7.91 -18.65
CA ILE A 196 1.27 7.15 -19.86
C ILE A 196 2.47 7.02 -20.82
N ARG A 197 3.17 8.13 -21.06
CA ARG A 197 4.36 8.11 -21.91
C ARG A 197 5.45 7.21 -21.34
N GLU A 198 5.74 7.31 -20.05
CA GLU A 198 6.72 6.47 -19.36
C GLU A 198 6.38 4.98 -19.49
N MET A 199 5.13 4.60 -19.25
CA MET A 199 4.68 3.22 -19.34
C MET A 199 4.82 2.67 -20.78
N ASN A 200 4.46 3.46 -21.77
CA ASN A 200 4.53 3.08 -23.17
C ASN A 200 6.01 2.96 -23.65
N GLU A 201 6.86 3.92 -23.30
CA GLU A 201 8.29 3.88 -23.62
C GLU A 201 9.00 2.73 -22.89
N GLY A 202 8.57 2.42 -21.66
CA GLY A 202 9.07 1.28 -20.88
C GLY A 202 8.54 -0.07 -21.33
N ASN A 203 7.63 -0.13 -22.30
CA ASN A 203 6.92 -1.33 -22.77
C ASN A 203 6.28 -2.10 -21.60
N ALA A 204 5.71 -1.38 -20.65
CA ALA A 204 5.07 -1.94 -19.47
C ALA A 204 3.71 -2.57 -19.80
N ASP A 205 3.31 -3.57 -19.02
CA ASP A 205 1.92 -4.05 -18.91
C ASP A 205 1.24 -3.23 -17.79
N TRP A 206 0.36 -2.30 -18.16
CA TRP A 206 -0.18 -1.33 -17.22
C TRP A 206 -1.65 -0.98 -17.43
N GLN A 207 -2.29 -0.58 -16.35
CA GLN A 207 -3.67 -0.06 -16.34
C GLN A 207 -3.79 1.10 -15.35
N ILE A 208 -4.56 2.13 -15.72
CA ILE A 208 -5.00 3.19 -14.82
C ILE A 208 -6.51 3.14 -14.71
N ILE A 209 -7.03 3.09 -13.48
CA ILE A 209 -8.46 3.21 -13.19
C ILE A 209 -8.68 4.52 -12.47
N THR A 210 -9.54 5.38 -13.04
CA THR A 210 -9.89 6.67 -12.44
C THR A 210 -11.23 6.59 -11.74
N TYR A 211 -11.27 7.02 -10.47
CA TYR A 211 -12.44 6.97 -9.60
C TYR A 211 -13.08 8.33 -9.49
N ALA A 212 -14.30 8.47 -10.05
CA ALA A 212 -15.05 9.71 -10.05
C ALA A 212 -15.38 10.19 -8.64
N HIS A 213 -15.41 11.52 -8.44
CA HIS A 213 -15.75 12.17 -7.17
C HIS A 213 -14.90 11.69 -5.97
N SER A 214 -13.67 11.31 -6.25
CA SER A 214 -12.71 10.82 -5.25
C SER A 214 -11.53 11.76 -5.15
N LYS A 215 -11.21 12.17 -3.92
CA LYS A 215 -10.04 12.98 -3.60
C LYS A 215 -8.89 12.10 -3.11
N HIS A 216 -7.76 12.72 -2.77
CA HIS A 216 -6.49 12.03 -2.48
C HIS A 216 -6.62 10.81 -1.56
N THR A 217 -7.31 10.93 -0.42
CA THR A 217 -7.39 9.87 0.59
C THR A 217 -8.73 9.14 0.59
N PHE A 218 -9.31 8.89 -0.60
CA PHE A 218 -10.64 8.34 -0.76
C PHE A 218 -10.82 6.92 -0.21
N THR A 219 -9.73 6.20 0.02
CA THR A 219 -9.74 4.82 0.54
C THR A 219 -9.64 4.74 2.06
N ASP A 220 -9.21 5.82 2.75
CA ASP A 220 -9.06 5.84 4.20
C ASP A 220 -10.38 6.18 4.91
N PRO A 221 -11.02 5.24 5.66
CA PRO A 221 -12.26 5.50 6.38
C PRO A 221 -12.18 6.60 7.45
N LYS A 222 -10.96 6.99 7.86
CA LYS A 222 -10.72 8.07 8.83
C LYS A 222 -10.56 9.43 8.18
N SER A 223 -10.43 9.47 6.87
CA SER A 223 -10.28 10.71 6.11
C SER A 223 -11.62 11.41 5.90
N PRO A 224 -11.68 12.76 5.94
CA PRO A 224 -12.84 13.52 5.49
C PRO A 224 -13.12 13.36 3.99
N ASP A 225 -12.16 12.85 3.23
CA ASP A 225 -12.25 12.62 1.79
C ASP A 225 -12.68 11.18 1.44
N TYR A 226 -13.04 10.36 2.44
CA TYR A 226 -13.45 8.98 2.25
C TYR A 226 -14.65 8.84 1.32
N ASN A 227 -14.52 7.98 0.32
CA ASN A 227 -15.59 7.61 -0.58
C ASN A 227 -15.80 6.09 -0.55
N GLU A 228 -16.73 5.63 0.29
CA GLU A 228 -16.95 4.20 0.56
C GLU A 228 -17.17 3.38 -0.70
N ILE A 229 -17.97 3.89 -1.64
CA ILE A 229 -18.29 3.16 -2.88
C ILE A 229 -17.03 2.98 -3.72
N MET A 230 -16.25 4.05 -3.90
CA MET A 230 -15.04 4.01 -4.73
C MET A 230 -13.91 3.27 -4.03
N ALA A 231 -13.78 3.39 -2.71
CA ALA A 231 -12.83 2.61 -1.92
C ALA A 231 -13.06 1.09 -2.06
N LYS A 232 -14.32 0.64 -1.97
CA LYS A 232 -14.68 -0.77 -2.21
C LYS A 232 -14.37 -1.22 -3.64
N ARG A 233 -14.62 -0.37 -4.64
CA ARG A 233 -14.27 -0.68 -6.04
C ARG A 233 -12.76 -0.80 -6.23
N ALA A 234 -12.00 0.15 -5.69
CA ALA A 234 -10.54 0.14 -5.73
C ALA A 234 -9.99 -1.14 -5.09
N TRP A 235 -10.44 -1.48 -3.90
CA TRP A 235 -10.02 -2.72 -3.25
C TRP A 235 -10.35 -3.98 -4.07
N ASN A 236 -11.53 -4.04 -4.70
CA ASN A 236 -11.88 -5.16 -5.56
C ASN A 236 -10.98 -5.24 -6.80
N HIS A 237 -10.62 -4.11 -7.43
CA HIS A 237 -9.69 -4.10 -8.56
C HIS A 237 -8.28 -4.53 -8.12
N THR A 238 -7.80 -4.05 -6.97
CA THR A 238 -6.55 -4.53 -6.34
C THR A 238 -6.57 -6.05 -6.16
N LEU A 239 -7.63 -6.62 -5.58
CA LEU A 239 -7.73 -8.07 -5.36
C LEU A 239 -7.81 -8.86 -6.67
N MET A 240 -8.52 -8.36 -7.70
CA MET A 240 -8.56 -8.97 -9.02
C MET A 240 -7.16 -9.02 -9.65
N PHE A 241 -6.46 -7.90 -9.63
CA PHE A 241 -5.11 -7.79 -10.15
C PHE A 241 -4.14 -8.74 -9.43
N LEU A 242 -4.14 -8.72 -8.09
CA LEU A 242 -3.29 -9.63 -7.29
C LEU A 242 -3.59 -11.11 -7.60
N LYS A 243 -4.86 -11.46 -7.75
CA LYS A 243 -5.27 -12.82 -8.10
C LYS A 243 -4.78 -13.24 -9.49
N GLU A 244 -4.75 -12.33 -10.45
CA GLU A 244 -4.24 -12.59 -11.80
C GLU A 244 -2.73 -12.85 -11.79
N ILE A 245 -1.96 -11.99 -11.12
CA ILE A 245 -0.50 -12.00 -11.24
C ILE A 245 0.22 -12.94 -10.26
N LEU A 246 -0.46 -13.36 -9.17
CA LEU A 246 0.15 -14.18 -8.09
C LEU A 246 -0.32 -15.65 -8.11
N LYS A 247 -1.13 -16.04 -9.05
CA LYS A 247 -1.62 -17.43 -9.19
C LYS A 247 -0.57 -18.43 -9.64
#